data_a70c8612c9f2760cdf80d65c60dee2d6
#
_entry.id   a70c8612c9f2760cdf80d65c60dee2d6
#
_cell.length_a   1.000
_cell.length_b   1.000
_cell.length_c   1.000
_cell.angle_alpha   90.00
_cell.angle_beta   90.00
_cell.angle_gamma   90.00
#
_symmetry.space_group_name_H-M   'P 1'
#
loop_
_entity.id
_entity.type
_entity.pdbx_description
1 polymer ?
#
loop_
_entity_poly.entity_id
_entity_poly.type
_entity_poly.pdbx_seq_one_letter_code
_entity_poly.pdbx_strand_id
1 'polypeptide(L)'
;HWWAGKDFKKANLDIPLGSGPYRVADVQAGRSITYERVADWWGKDLPVNKGFFNFDKLVTDYYRDNTVALEAFKARQFDFWLETSAKNWATAYDIPAAKTGELTKEELLNRNPTGMQGFIFNTRRETLQDPQVREALSLLFDFEWANKQLFNSAYTRTNSYFENSEMAAQGLPSAAELAILEPLRNSIPEAVFTQEFNVPVSDGSGIIRDQQRRAYQLLQDAGWRIEGDRMLDANGKPVTIEFLLAQTEFERVLLPYKRNLNDLGIELEIRRVDVSQYINRIRSRDFDML
;
A
#
# COMPACT_ATOMS: atom_id res chain seq x y z
N HIS A 1 -19.56 17.15 -24.03
CA HIS A 1 -19.50 18.51 -24.59
C HIS A 1 -18.49 19.43 -23.87
N TRP A 2 -18.40 19.43 -22.52
CA TRP A 2 -17.49 20.32 -21.78
C TRP A 2 -16.01 20.11 -22.17
N TRP A 3 -15.62 18.88 -22.50
CA TRP A 3 -14.27 18.53 -22.95
C TRP A 3 -14.01 18.80 -24.45
N ALA A 4 -15.03 19.17 -25.23
CA ALA A 4 -14.85 19.44 -26.65
C ALA A 4 -13.86 20.60 -26.85
N GLY A 5 -12.81 20.37 -27.62
CA GLY A 5 -11.73 21.35 -27.87
C GLY A 5 -10.71 21.51 -26.73
N LYS A 6 -10.82 20.74 -25.64
CA LYS A 6 -9.86 20.74 -24.52
C LYS A 6 -8.96 19.50 -24.60
N ASP A 7 -7.68 19.68 -24.25
CA ASP A 7 -6.75 18.55 -24.12
C ASP A 7 -6.91 17.94 -22.72
N PHE A 8 -7.51 16.76 -22.64
CA PHE A 8 -7.76 16.03 -21.40
C PHE A 8 -6.46 15.71 -20.61
N LYS A 9 -5.31 15.65 -21.28
CA LYS A 9 -4.02 15.35 -20.67
C LYS A 9 -3.36 16.57 -20.02
N LYS A 10 -3.81 17.78 -20.33
CA LYS A 10 -3.26 19.00 -19.74
C LYS A 10 -3.97 19.34 -18.43
N ALA A 11 -3.18 19.73 -17.44
CA ALA A 11 -3.72 20.30 -16.21
C ALA A 11 -4.58 21.52 -16.55
N ASN A 12 -5.78 21.56 -15.98
CA ASN A 12 -6.76 22.60 -16.20
C ASN A 12 -7.43 22.94 -14.87
N LEU A 13 -7.47 24.23 -14.53
CA LEU A 13 -8.16 24.75 -13.35
C LEU A 13 -9.60 25.22 -13.65
N ASP A 14 -10.07 25.07 -14.90
CA ASP A 14 -11.46 25.35 -15.22
C ASP A 14 -12.38 24.40 -14.44
N ILE A 15 -13.45 24.95 -13.89
CA ILE A 15 -14.45 24.17 -13.17
C ILE A 15 -15.17 23.22 -14.13
N PRO A 16 -15.05 21.89 -13.99
CA PRO A 16 -15.67 20.93 -14.89
C PRO A 16 -17.18 20.84 -14.68
N LEU A 17 -17.91 20.56 -15.74
CA LEU A 17 -19.30 20.13 -15.63
C LEU A 17 -19.35 18.68 -15.17
N GLY A 18 -19.85 18.47 -13.96
CA GLY A 18 -20.08 17.14 -13.38
C GLY A 18 -21.53 16.69 -13.46
N SER A 19 -21.80 15.42 -13.22
CA SER A 19 -23.14 14.82 -13.11
C SER A 19 -23.46 14.31 -11.70
N GLY A 20 -22.57 14.52 -10.75
CA GLY A 20 -22.71 14.06 -9.37
C GLY A 20 -23.54 14.99 -8.49
N PRO A 21 -23.74 14.60 -7.21
CA PRO A 21 -24.53 15.34 -6.25
C PRO A 21 -23.86 16.66 -5.78
N TYR A 22 -22.59 16.83 -6.08
CA TYR A 22 -21.82 18.04 -5.81
C TYR A 22 -21.21 18.59 -7.08
N ARG A 23 -21.10 19.92 -7.14
CA ARG A 23 -20.33 20.63 -8.17
C ARG A 23 -19.14 21.33 -7.52
N VAL A 24 -18.05 21.50 -8.25
CA VAL A 24 -16.98 22.38 -7.84
C VAL A 24 -17.47 23.81 -7.88
N ALA A 25 -17.41 24.52 -6.75
CA ALA A 25 -17.85 25.91 -6.62
C ALA A 25 -16.65 26.88 -6.65
N ASP A 26 -15.51 26.51 -6.01
CA ASP A 26 -14.30 27.32 -5.96
C ASP A 26 -13.07 26.44 -5.96
N VAL A 27 -11.98 26.93 -6.57
CA VAL A 27 -10.67 26.27 -6.60
C VAL A 27 -9.60 27.30 -6.26
N GLN A 28 -8.94 27.11 -5.13
CA GLN A 28 -7.73 27.83 -4.75
C GLN A 28 -6.52 26.93 -4.98
N ALA A 29 -5.83 27.14 -6.09
CA ALA A 29 -4.76 26.25 -6.53
C ALA A 29 -3.72 25.99 -5.44
N GLY A 30 -3.46 24.70 -5.14
CA GLY A 30 -2.53 24.27 -4.10
C GLY A 30 -2.99 24.50 -2.65
N ARG A 31 -4.20 25.00 -2.42
CA ARG A 31 -4.73 25.32 -1.10
C ARG A 31 -6.03 24.61 -0.77
N SER A 32 -7.10 24.84 -1.58
CA SER A 32 -8.38 24.21 -1.27
C SER A 32 -9.28 24.06 -2.49
N ILE A 33 -10.24 23.12 -2.41
CA ILE A 33 -11.36 22.99 -3.34
C ILE A 33 -12.66 23.02 -2.52
N THR A 34 -13.60 23.86 -2.94
CA THR A 34 -14.94 23.91 -2.37
C THR A 34 -15.94 23.26 -3.31
N TYR A 35 -16.73 22.36 -2.76
CA TYR A 35 -17.83 21.70 -3.45
C TYR A 35 -19.18 22.17 -2.86
N GLU A 36 -20.17 22.42 -3.71
CA GLU A 36 -21.53 22.74 -3.31
C GLU A 36 -22.50 21.66 -3.78
N ARG A 37 -23.49 21.36 -2.95
CA ARG A 37 -24.53 20.38 -3.28
C ARG A 37 -25.44 20.92 -4.39
N VAL A 38 -25.74 20.05 -5.34
CA VAL A 38 -26.69 20.31 -6.44
C VAL A 38 -28.10 19.98 -5.94
N ALA A 39 -28.90 21.01 -5.65
CA ALA A 39 -30.23 20.84 -5.03
C ALA A 39 -31.22 20.04 -5.89
N ASP A 40 -31.11 20.16 -7.19
CA ASP A 40 -31.95 19.50 -8.22
C ASP A 40 -31.21 18.31 -8.89
N TRP A 41 -30.24 17.72 -8.22
CA TRP A 41 -29.50 16.60 -8.75
C TRP A 41 -30.43 15.44 -9.14
N TRP A 42 -30.27 14.92 -10.34
CA TRP A 42 -31.14 13.89 -10.94
C TRP A 42 -31.23 12.60 -10.13
N GLY A 43 -30.19 12.27 -9.37
CA GLY A 43 -30.09 11.03 -8.60
C GLY A 43 -30.59 11.12 -7.15
N LYS A 44 -31.03 12.29 -6.67
CA LYS A 44 -31.36 12.54 -5.24
C LYS A 44 -32.46 11.64 -4.68
N ASP A 45 -33.43 11.26 -5.52
CA ASP A 45 -34.60 10.49 -5.11
C ASP A 45 -34.44 8.98 -5.35
N LEU A 46 -33.31 8.55 -5.93
CA LEU A 46 -33.03 7.13 -6.12
C LEU A 46 -32.86 6.42 -4.78
N PRO A 47 -33.44 5.20 -4.61
CA PRO A 47 -33.35 4.47 -3.35
C PRO A 47 -31.94 4.30 -2.80
N VAL A 48 -30.95 4.08 -3.67
CA VAL A 48 -29.54 3.90 -3.33
C VAL A 48 -28.87 5.16 -2.77
N ASN A 49 -29.45 6.33 -2.97
CA ASN A 49 -28.90 7.62 -2.57
C ASN A 49 -29.60 8.23 -1.35
N LYS A 50 -30.72 7.61 -0.90
CA LYS A 50 -31.44 8.11 0.29
C LYS A 50 -30.56 8.05 1.54
N GLY A 51 -30.47 9.18 2.25
CA GLY A 51 -29.64 9.34 3.43
C GLY A 51 -28.19 9.74 3.15
N PHE A 52 -27.78 9.88 1.88
CA PHE A 52 -26.46 10.36 1.49
C PHE A 52 -26.47 11.84 1.05
N PHE A 53 -25.29 12.40 0.91
CA PHE A 53 -25.06 13.76 0.38
C PHE A 53 -25.77 14.86 1.18
N ASN A 54 -25.67 14.78 2.53
CA ASN A 54 -26.41 15.62 3.45
C ASN A 54 -25.82 17.03 3.65
N PHE A 55 -24.52 17.23 3.37
CA PHE A 55 -23.84 18.52 3.54
C PHE A 55 -24.12 19.43 2.35
N ASP A 56 -24.38 20.72 2.61
CA ASP A 56 -24.57 21.71 1.56
C ASP A 56 -23.25 22.13 0.92
N LYS A 57 -22.17 22.10 1.72
CA LYS A 57 -20.82 22.47 1.28
C LYS A 57 -19.80 21.49 1.84
N LEU A 58 -18.86 21.07 0.99
CA LEU A 58 -17.67 20.29 1.36
C LEU A 58 -16.44 21.11 0.96
N VAL A 59 -15.52 21.29 1.90
CA VAL A 59 -14.24 21.96 1.64
C VAL A 59 -13.12 20.96 1.85
N THR A 60 -12.27 20.80 0.84
CA THR A 60 -11.06 19.98 0.94
C THR A 60 -9.86 20.90 0.99
N ASP A 61 -9.16 20.92 2.12
CA ASP A 61 -7.91 21.64 2.29
C ASP A 61 -6.71 20.76 1.99
N TYR A 62 -5.72 21.30 1.31
CA TYR A 62 -4.49 20.59 0.94
C TYR A 62 -3.32 21.10 1.81
N TYR A 63 -2.61 20.16 2.40
CA TYR A 63 -1.44 20.41 3.22
C TYR A 63 -0.20 19.82 2.58
N ARG A 64 0.96 20.38 2.90
CA ARG A 64 2.25 19.94 2.36
C ARG A 64 2.58 18.50 2.73
N ASP A 65 2.23 18.11 3.95
CA ASP A 65 2.45 16.78 4.50
C ASP A 65 1.40 16.43 5.57
N ASN A 66 1.32 15.15 5.91
CA ASN A 66 0.34 14.64 6.86
C ASN A 66 0.56 15.14 8.30
N THR A 67 1.79 15.49 8.69
CA THR A 67 2.06 16.02 10.03
C THR A 67 1.43 17.40 10.20
N VAL A 68 1.61 18.26 9.21
CA VAL A 68 0.98 19.60 9.21
C VAL A 68 -0.54 19.48 9.17
N ALA A 69 -1.09 18.57 8.36
CA ALA A 69 -2.53 18.34 8.29
C ALA A 69 -3.09 17.85 9.64
N LEU A 70 -2.41 16.92 10.30
CA LEU A 70 -2.83 16.43 11.62
C LEU A 70 -2.84 17.53 12.69
N GLU A 71 -1.82 18.40 12.70
CA GLU A 71 -1.79 19.53 13.63
C GLU A 71 -2.89 20.57 13.33
N ALA A 72 -3.20 20.81 12.05
CA ALA A 72 -4.32 21.65 11.65
C ALA A 72 -5.67 21.05 12.09
N PHE A 73 -5.85 19.73 12.00
CA PHE A 73 -7.02 19.03 12.53
C PHE A 73 -7.15 19.22 14.05
N LYS A 74 -6.08 18.98 14.79
CA LYS A 74 -6.06 19.22 16.25
C LYS A 74 -6.36 20.67 16.62
N ALA A 75 -5.96 21.60 15.76
CA ALA A 75 -6.29 23.03 15.89
C ALA A 75 -7.70 23.37 15.39
N ARG A 76 -8.53 22.38 15.02
CA ARG A 76 -9.94 22.54 14.57
C ARG A 76 -10.07 23.38 13.30
N GLN A 77 -9.10 23.31 12.39
CA GLN A 77 -9.19 24.05 11.13
C GLN A 77 -10.12 23.36 10.13
N PHE A 78 -10.43 22.07 10.34
CA PHE A 78 -11.41 21.31 9.58
C PHE A 78 -12.04 20.20 10.47
N ASP A 79 -13.16 19.61 10.04
CA ASP A 79 -14.08 18.84 10.89
C ASP A 79 -13.88 17.34 10.83
N PHE A 80 -13.26 16.82 9.76
CA PHE A 80 -13.14 15.38 9.53
C PHE A 80 -11.72 15.01 9.08
N TRP A 81 -11.15 13.99 9.73
CA TRP A 81 -9.85 13.43 9.39
C TRP A 81 -9.94 11.90 9.32
N LEU A 82 -9.54 11.31 8.18
CA LEU A 82 -9.34 9.88 8.05
C LEU A 82 -7.90 9.54 8.42
N GLU A 83 -7.69 8.99 9.62
CA GLU A 83 -6.35 8.60 10.06
C GLU A 83 -5.95 7.27 9.43
N THR A 84 -4.86 7.28 8.69
CA THR A 84 -4.30 6.10 8.02
C THR A 84 -3.00 5.60 8.67
N SER A 85 -2.48 6.34 9.65
CA SER A 85 -1.26 5.96 10.38
C SER A 85 -1.61 5.26 11.69
N ALA A 86 -1.30 3.98 11.81
CA ALA A 86 -1.47 3.21 13.05
C ALA A 86 -0.73 3.85 14.24
N LYS A 87 0.44 4.46 14.01
CA LYS A 87 1.19 5.20 15.03
C LYS A 87 0.36 6.40 15.53
N ASN A 88 -0.12 7.25 14.62
CA ASN A 88 -0.89 8.43 15.00
C ASN A 88 -2.20 8.02 15.67
N TRP A 89 -2.88 7.00 15.14
CA TRP A 89 -4.07 6.43 15.76
C TRP A 89 -3.82 6.03 17.21
N ALA A 90 -2.71 5.38 17.50
CA ALA A 90 -2.38 4.94 18.85
C ALA A 90 -1.97 6.10 19.79
N THR A 91 -1.26 7.13 19.28
CA THR A 91 -0.54 8.06 20.14
C THR A 91 -0.88 9.54 19.99
N ALA A 92 -1.50 9.95 18.86
CA ALA A 92 -1.61 11.37 18.54
C ALA A 92 -2.87 12.06 19.10
N TYR A 93 -3.84 11.30 19.57
CA TYR A 93 -5.18 11.80 19.97
C TYR A 93 -5.41 11.82 21.48
N ASP A 94 -4.39 11.60 22.31
CA ASP A 94 -4.46 11.85 23.75
C ASP A 94 -4.32 13.36 24.05
N ILE A 95 -5.32 14.14 23.67
CA ILE A 95 -5.36 15.58 23.76
C ILE A 95 -6.62 16.03 24.53
N PRO A 96 -6.64 17.24 25.10
CA PRO A 96 -7.79 17.74 25.87
C PRO A 96 -9.12 17.66 25.10
N ALA A 97 -9.13 17.99 23.81
CA ALA A 97 -10.33 17.96 22.98
C ALA A 97 -10.97 16.56 22.88
N ALA A 98 -10.16 15.50 22.88
CA ALA A 98 -10.67 14.12 22.90
C ALA A 98 -11.25 13.77 24.28
N LYS A 99 -10.67 14.30 25.38
CA LYS A 99 -11.15 14.07 26.76
C LYS A 99 -12.44 14.81 27.05
N THR A 100 -12.65 15.95 26.44
CA THR A 100 -13.88 16.75 26.60
C THR A 100 -15.01 16.37 25.64
N GLY A 101 -14.76 15.43 24.70
CA GLY A 101 -15.73 15.03 23.69
C GLY A 101 -15.87 16.00 22.52
N GLU A 102 -15.02 17.02 22.42
CA GLU A 102 -14.97 17.94 21.27
C GLU A 102 -14.33 17.29 20.02
N LEU A 103 -13.54 16.25 20.22
CA LEU A 103 -12.99 15.38 19.18
C LEU A 103 -13.40 13.93 19.49
N THR A 104 -14.08 13.31 18.55
CA THR A 104 -14.44 11.90 18.63
C THR A 104 -13.50 11.07 17.77
N LYS A 105 -12.96 10.00 18.35
CA LYS A 105 -12.12 9.00 17.66
C LYS A 105 -12.93 7.72 17.53
N GLU A 106 -13.17 7.27 16.30
CA GLU A 106 -14.08 6.14 16.04
C GLU A 106 -13.50 5.20 14.97
N GLU A 107 -13.67 3.89 15.19
CA GLU A 107 -13.37 2.86 14.19
C GLU A 107 -14.65 2.48 13.48
N LEU A 108 -14.70 2.79 12.17
CA LEU A 108 -15.84 2.48 11.32
C LEU A 108 -15.58 1.18 10.56
N LEU A 109 -16.14 0.08 11.08
CA LEU A 109 -16.02 -1.23 10.43
C LEU A 109 -16.78 -1.23 9.11
N ASN A 110 -16.14 -1.75 8.06
CA ASN A 110 -16.74 -1.90 6.75
C ASN A 110 -16.44 -3.29 6.16
N ARG A 111 -17.18 -3.68 5.12
CA ARG A 111 -17.01 -4.93 4.38
C ARG A 111 -16.53 -4.70 2.95
N ASN A 112 -15.88 -3.58 2.70
CA ASN A 112 -15.32 -3.32 1.40
C ASN A 112 -14.08 -4.21 1.19
N PRO A 113 -13.86 -4.71 -0.02
CA PRO A 113 -12.61 -5.37 -0.35
C PRO A 113 -11.43 -4.49 0.04
N THR A 114 -10.46 -5.08 0.72
CA THR A 114 -9.26 -4.36 1.15
C THR A 114 -8.21 -4.43 0.05
N GLY A 115 -7.65 -3.29 -0.33
CA GLY A 115 -6.52 -3.25 -1.24
C GLY A 115 -5.28 -3.87 -0.61
N MET A 116 -4.43 -4.47 -1.42
CA MET A 116 -3.15 -5.01 -0.98
C MET A 116 -2.10 -3.90 -0.96
N GLN A 117 -1.47 -3.68 0.20
CA GLN A 117 -0.26 -2.88 0.33
C GLN A 117 0.93 -3.83 0.59
N GLY A 118 2.00 -3.67 -0.14
CA GLY A 118 3.17 -4.52 -0.01
C GLY A 118 4.37 -3.95 -0.75
N PHE A 119 5.52 -4.59 -0.58
CA PHE A 119 6.71 -4.29 -1.36
C PHE A 119 6.59 -4.97 -2.73
N ILE A 120 6.68 -4.18 -3.78
CA ILE A 120 6.47 -4.63 -5.15
C ILE A 120 7.81 -4.81 -5.83
N PHE A 121 8.08 -6.03 -6.32
CA PHE A 121 9.26 -6.38 -7.10
C PHE A 121 9.07 -6.04 -8.58
N ASN A 122 10.02 -5.35 -9.17
CA ASN A 122 10.05 -5.15 -10.62
C ASN A 122 10.62 -6.39 -11.32
N THR A 123 9.76 -7.31 -11.73
CA THR A 123 10.15 -8.55 -12.40
C THR A 123 10.76 -8.35 -13.79
N ARG A 124 10.91 -7.12 -14.27
CA ARG A 124 11.67 -6.78 -15.49
C ARG A 124 13.18 -6.66 -15.22
N ARG A 125 13.56 -6.52 -13.96
CA ARG A 125 14.96 -6.54 -13.53
C ARG A 125 15.44 -7.99 -13.47
N GLU A 126 16.56 -8.29 -14.14
CA GLU A 126 17.13 -9.64 -14.21
C GLU A 126 17.27 -10.28 -12.82
N THR A 127 17.78 -9.54 -11.86
CA THR A 127 17.96 -9.95 -10.45
C THR A 127 16.65 -10.44 -9.80
N LEU A 128 15.48 -9.92 -10.24
CA LEU A 128 14.17 -10.17 -9.62
C LEU A 128 13.24 -11.05 -10.47
N GLN A 129 13.73 -11.61 -11.59
CA GLN A 129 12.92 -12.46 -12.48
C GLN A 129 12.60 -13.81 -11.86
N ASP A 130 13.56 -14.38 -11.13
CA ASP A 130 13.40 -15.71 -10.52
C ASP A 130 12.38 -15.65 -9.35
N PRO A 131 11.32 -16.47 -9.37
CA PRO A 131 10.37 -16.58 -8.27
C PRO A 131 11.02 -16.98 -6.94
N GLN A 132 12.05 -17.84 -6.95
CA GLN A 132 12.76 -18.29 -5.75
C GLN A 132 13.48 -17.13 -5.07
N VAL A 133 14.09 -16.22 -5.84
CA VAL A 133 14.70 -14.99 -5.32
C VAL A 133 13.66 -14.12 -4.64
N ARG A 134 12.49 -13.92 -5.28
CA ARG A 134 11.42 -13.10 -4.69
C ARG A 134 10.82 -13.74 -3.42
N GLU A 135 10.69 -15.07 -3.39
CA GLU A 135 10.28 -15.81 -2.19
C GLU A 135 11.29 -15.59 -1.07
N ALA A 136 12.59 -15.76 -1.36
CA ALA A 136 13.66 -15.54 -0.41
C ALA A 136 13.63 -14.10 0.18
N LEU A 137 13.51 -13.09 -0.68
CA LEU A 137 13.39 -11.70 -0.25
C LEU A 137 12.14 -11.45 0.62
N SER A 138 11.02 -12.11 0.30
CA SER A 138 9.77 -12.00 1.08
C SER A 138 9.88 -12.63 2.47
N LEU A 139 10.66 -13.69 2.63
CA LEU A 139 10.93 -14.34 3.92
C LEU A 139 11.70 -13.44 4.90
N LEU A 140 12.48 -12.48 4.37
CA LEU A 140 13.31 -11.59 5.18
C LEU A 140 12.55 -10.39 5.76
N PHE A 141 11.27 -10.19 5.38
CA PHE A 141 10.41 -9.18 5.98
C PHE A 141 9.63 -9.76 7.15
N ASP A 142 10.03 -9.40 8.37
CA ASP A 142 9.35 -9.81 9.62
C ASP A 142 8.12 -8.92 9.86
N PHE A 143 6.98 -9.32 9.30
CA PHE A 143 5.74 -8.57 9.43
C PHE A 143 5.23 -8.55 10.89
N GLU A 144 5.28 -9.67 11.59
CA GLU A 144 4.76 -9.80 12.95
C GLU A 144 5.49 -8.89 13.92
N TRP A 145 6.83 -8.81 13.81
CA TRP A 145 7.63 -7.85 14.57
C TRP A 145 7.30 -6.40 14.17
N ALA A 146 7.24 -6.11 12.88
CA ALA A 146 6.91 -4.78 12.39
C ALA A 146 5.51 -4.35 12.85
N ASN A 147 4.52 -5.24 12.78
CA ASN A 147 3.16 -4.99 13.25
C ASN A 147 3.14 -4.66 14.75
N LYS A 148 3.83 -5.45 15.56
CA LYS A 148 3.91 -5.25 17.01
C LYS A 148 4.67 -3.97 17.39
N GLN A 149 5.82 -3.72 16.79
CA GLN A 149 6.72 -2.64 17.22
C GLN A 149 6.46 -1.30 16.52
N LEU A 150 6.02 -1.33 15.26
CA LEU A 150 5.88 -0.13 14.44
C LEU A 150 4.42 0.26 14.22
N PHE A 151 3.50 -0.71 14.21
CA PHE A 151 2.09 -0.49 13.88
C PHE A 151 1.13 -0.73 15.05
N ASN A 152 1.67 -0.94 16.28
CA ASN A 152 0.87 -1.15 17.50
C ASN A 152 -0.13 -2.30 17.37
N SER A 153 0.23 -3.35 16.63
CA SER A 153 -0.63 -4.52 16.33
C SER A 153 -1.95 -4.17 15.63
N ALA A 154 -1.99 -3.05 14.91
CA ALA A 154 -3.21 -2.56 14.26
C ALA A 154 -3.53 -3.26 12.93
N TYR A 155 -2.60 -4.01 12.35
CA TYR A 155 -2.77 -4.59 11.03
C TYR A 155 -2.88 -6.11 11.07
N THR A 156 -3.61 -6.65 10.09
CA THR A 156 -3.60 -8.06 9.72
C THR A 156 -2.81 -8.21 8.42
N ARG A 157 -1.93 -9.22 8.33
CA ARG A 157 -1.18 -9.46 7.11
C ARG A 157 -2.11 -9.90 5.99
N THR A 158 -2.01 -9.24 4.85
CA THR A 158 -2.80 -9.54 3.66
C THR A 158 -2.32 -10.85 3.03
N ASN A 159 -3.22 -11.78 2.78
CA ASN A 159 -2.95 -13.09 2.18
C ASN A 159 -3.59 -13.26 0.79
N SER A 160 -4.44 -12.33 0.38
CA SER A 160 -5.11 -12.33 -0.92
C SER A 160 -5.17 -10.92 -1.51
N TYR A 161 -5.17 -10.82 -2.83
CA TYR A 161 -5.47 -9.55 -3.53
C TYR A 161 -6.91 -9.08 -3.35
N PHE A 162 -7.80 -9.97 -2.91
CA PHE A 162 -9.23 -9.71 -2.69
C PHE A 162 -9.61 -9.82 -1.21
N GLU A 163 -8.67 -9.52 -0.32
CA GLU A 163 -8.87 -9.58 1.12
C GLU A 163 -10.14 -8.85 1.57
N ASN A 164 -10.79 -9.34 2.65
CA ASN A 164 -12.06 -8.82 3.17
C ASN A 164 -13.23 -8.93 2.16
N SER A 165 -13.20 -9.91 1.27
CA SER A 165 -14.30 -10.18 0.33
C SER A 165 -14.47 -11.69 0.10
N GLU A 166 -15.63 -12.06 -0.45
CA GLU A 166 -15.91 -13.44 -0.88
C GLU A 166 -15.02 -13.94 -2.02
N MET A 167 -14.28 -13.05 -2.67
CA MET A 167 -13.32 -13.39 -3.72
C MET A 167 -11.92 -13.73 -3.19
N ALA A 168 -11.70 -13.56 -1.88
CA ALA A 168 -10.41 -13.92 -1.27
C ALA A 168 -10.24 -15.44 -1.32
N ALA A 169 -9.17 -15.92 -1.99
CA ALA A 169 -8.85 -17.34 -2.06
C ALA A 169 -8.51 -17.87 -0.67
N GLN A 170 -9.06 -19.03 -0.32
CA GLN A 170 -8.83 -19.74 0.94
C GLN A 170 -8.71 -21.25 0.65
N GLY A 171 -7.71 -21.87 1.25
CA GLY A 171 -7.48 -23.31 1.09
C GLY A 171 -7.08 -23.71 -0.33
N LEU A 172 -7.41 -24.96 -0.68
CA LEU A 172 -7.21 -25.49 -2.03
C LEU A 172 -8.41 -25.14 -2.93
N PRO A 173 -8.22 -25.14 -4.27
CA PRO A 173 -9.30 -24.88 -5.21
C PRO A 173 -10.48 -25.84 -5.01
N SER A 174 -11.69 -25.28 -4.99
CA SER A 174 -12.94 -26.03 -4.97
C SER A 174 -13.14 -26.86 -6.24
N ALA A 175 -14.09 -27.79 -6.22
CA ALA A 175 -14.40 -28.60 -7.41
C ALA A 175 -14.80 -27.75 -8.63
N ALA A 176 -15.48 -26.63 -8.41
CA ALA A 176 -15.87 -25.71 -9.48
C ALA A 176 -14.66 -24.97 -10.07
N GLU A 177 -13.72 -24.53 -9.21
CA GLU A 177 -12.48 -23.90 -9.64
C GLU A 177 -11.56 -24.90 -10.35
N LEU A 178 -11.46 -26.15 -9.85
CA LEU A 178 -10.70 -27.20 -10.50
C LEU A 178 -11.22 -27.52 -11.91
N ALA A 179 -12.53 -27.48 -12.14
CA ALA A 179 -13.10 -27.67 -13.49
C ALA A 179 -12.58 -26.63 -14.50
N ILE A 180 -12.25 -25.40 -14.03
CA ILE A 180 -11.67 -24.33 -14.83
C ILE A 180 -10.15 -24.47 -14.95
N LEU A 181 -9.48 -24.85 -13.86
CA LEU A 181 -8.01 -24.86 -13.76
C LEU A 181 -7.37 -26.11 -14.39
N GLU A 182 -8.04 -27.29 -14.33
CA GLU A 182 -7.49 -28.55 -14.84
C GLU A 182 -7.06 -28.50 -16.32
N PRO A 183 -7.82 -27.89 -17.25
CA PRO A 183 -7.37 -27.71 -18.63
C PRO A 183 -6.07 -26.91 -18.78
N LEU A 184 -5.71 -26.11 -17.76
CA LEU A 184 -4.53 -25.25 -17.73
C LEU A 184 -3.38 -25.83 -16.90
N ARG A 185 -3.51 -27.04 -16.36
CA ARG A 185 -2.55 -27.65 -15.41
C ARG A 185 -1.10 -27.58 -15.90
N ASN A 186 -0.87 -27.79 -17.20
CA ASN A 186 0.47 -27.73 -17.77
C ASN A 186 1.03 -26.31 -17.97
N SER A 187 0.21 -25.29 -17.74
CA SER A 187 0.55 -23.87 -17.96
C SER A 187 0.62 -23.06 -16.68
N ILE A 188 0.23 -23.63 -15.56
CA ILE A 188 0.22 -22.98 -14.24
C ILE A 188 0.98 -23.84 -13.23
N PRO A 189 1.57 -23.23 -12.18
CA PRO A 189 2.36 -23.97 -11.19
C PRO A 189 1.53 -25.06 -10.50
N GLU A 190 2.12 -26.25 -10.31
CA GLU A 190 1.48 -27.38 -9.61
C GLU A 190 1.07 -27.02 -8.18
N ALA A 191 1.77 -26.09 -7.54
CA ALA A 191 1.44 -25.58 -6.21
C ALA A 191 0.01 -25.03 -6.11
N VAL A 192 -0.56 -24.51 -7.21
CA VAL A 192 -1.96 -24.02 -7.24
C VAL A 192 -2.96 -25.14 -6.93
N PHE A 193 -2.63 -26.40 -7.27
CA PHE A 193 -3.49 -27.56 -7.09
C PHE A 193 -3.24 -28.30 -5.78
N THR A 194 -2.06 -28.13 -5.19
CA THR A 194 -1.56 -29.01 -4.12
C THR A 194 -1.24 -28.31 -2.82
N GLN A 195 -1.13 -26.98 -2.83
CA GLN A 195 -0.70 -26.21 -1.67
C GLN A 195 -1.62 -25.02 -1.45
N GLU A 196 -2.04 -24.84 -0.22
CA GLU A 196 -2.66 -23.59 0.19
C GLU A 196 -1.60 -22.48 0.20
N PHE A 197 -1.93 -21.32 -0.39
CA PHE A 197 -1.04 -20.17 -0.34
C PHE A 197 -1.12 -19.52 1.03
N ASN A 198 0.01 -19.40 1.69
CA ASN A 198 0.16 -18.68 2.93
C ASN A 198 1.41 -17.80 2.87
N VAL A 199 1.27 -16.55 3.33
CA VAL A 199 2.43 -15.66 3.51
C VAL A 199 3.30 -16.15 4.67
N PRO A 200 4.62 -15.90 4.65
CA PRO A 200 5.51 -16.27 5.75
C PRO A 200 5.08 -15.63 7.07
N VAL A 201 5.08 -16.39 8.14
CA VAL A 201 4.75 -15.94 9.50
C VAL A 201 5.96 -16.14 10.41
N SER A 202 6.25 -15.17 11.27
CA SER A 202 7.26 -15.25 12.32
C SER A 202 6.61 -15.26 13.71
N ASP A 203 7.40 -15.42 14.77
CA ASP A 203 6.94 -15.28 16.15
C ASP A 203 6.89 -13.82 16.64
N GLY A 204 7.28 -12.87 15.80
CA GLY A 204 7.34 -11.44 16.11
C GLY A 204 8.43 -11.05 17.11
N SER A 205 9.42 -11.92 17.36
CA SER A 205 10.55 -11.64 18.24
C SER A 205 11.59 -10.71 17.59
N GLY A 206 11.58 -10.58 16.25
CA GLY A 206 12.61 -9.91 15.47
C GLY A 206 13.83 -10.81 15.20
N ILE A 207 13.76 -12.08 15.56
CA ILE A 207 14.79 -13.09 15.29
C ILE A 207 14.22 -14.08 14.29
N ILE A 208 14.60 -13.94 13.03
CA ILE A 208 14.04 -14.71 11.91
C ILE A 208 15.06 -15.74 11.34
N ARG A 209 15.79 -16.44 12.19
CA ARG A 209 16.86 -17.36 11.78
C ARG A 209 16.38 -18.46 10.83
N ASP A 210 15.19 -19.00 11.05
CA ASP A 210 14.64 -20.07 10.20
C ASP A 210 14.26 -19.52 8.83
N GLN A 211 13.63 -18.33 8.78
CA GLN A 211 13.32 -17.64 7.54
C GLN A 211 14.62 -17.25 6.79
N GLN A 212 15.63 -16.74 7.48
CA GLN A 212 16.94 -16.44 6.88
C GLN A 212 17.60 -17.69 6.30
N ARG A 213 17.56 -18.82 7.01
CA ARG A 213 18.09 -20.12 6.52
C ARG A 213 17.35 -20.57 5.27
N ARG A 214 16.02 -20.50 5.29
CA ARG A 214 15.20 -20.86 4.13
C ARG A 214 15.46 -19.92 2.95
N ALA A 215 15.53 -18.62 3.19
CA ALA A 215 15.86 -17.62 2.18
C ALA A 215 17.23 -17.88 1.55
N TYR A 216 18.23 -18.16 2.37
CA TYR A 216 19.58 -18.50 1.88
C TYR A 216 19.58 -19.75 0.99
N GLN A 217 18.85 -20.81 1.36
CA GLN A 217 18.71 -22.00 0.54
C GLN A 217 18.09 -21.70 -0.82
N LEU A 218 16.99 -20.92 -0.86
CA LEU A 218 16.36 -20.52 -2.11
C LEU A 218 17.28 -19.71 -3.01
N LEU A 219 18.08 -18.81 -2.42
CA LEU A 219 19.08 -18.01 -3.15
C LEU A 219 20.19 -18.92 -3.71
N GLN A 220 20.65 -19.92 -2.94
CA GLN A 220 21.63 -20.90 -3.43
C GLN A 220 21.04 -21.74 -4.59
N ASP A 221 19.79 -22.18 -4.48
CA ASP A 221 19.11 -22.95 -5.53
C ASP A 221 18.95 -22.11 -6.82
N ALA A 222 18.83 -20.77 -6.68
CA ALA A 222 18.85 -19.81 -7.79
C ALA A 222 20.27 -19.46 -8.29
N GLY A 223 21.31 -20.12 -7.78
CA GLY A 223 22.71 -19.93 -8.19
C GLY A 223 23.44 -18.78 -7.51
N TRP A 224 22.83 -18.17 -6.49
CA TRP A 224 23.48 -17.10 -5.72
C TRP A 224 24.44 -17.70 -4.66
N ARG A 225 25.46 -16.95 -4.27
CA ARG A 225 26.40 -17.38 -3.26
C ARG A 225 26.97 -16.21 -2.46
N ILE A 226 27.35 -16.49 -1.23
CA ILE A 226 28.09 -15.51 -0.40
C ILE A 226 29.57 -15.64 -0.70
N GLU A 227 30.21 -14.49 -0.94
CA GLU A 227 31.66 -14.38 -1.08
C GLU A 227 32.15 -13.21 -0.20
N GLY A 228 32.93 -13.55 0.83
CA GLY A 228 33.23 -12.59 1.89
C GLY A 228 32.00 -12.21 2.70
N ASP A 229 31.65 -10.93 2.66
CA ASP A 229 30.49 -10.34 3.32
C ASP A 229 29.36 -9.97 2.35
N ARG A 230 29.47 -10.38 1.08
CA ARG A 230 28.53 -10.00 0.01
C ARG A 230 27.85 -11.20 -0.62
N MET A 231 26.58 -11.03 -0.90
CA MET A 231 25.84 -11.93 -1.78
C MET A 231 26.17 -11.60 -3.23
N LEU A 232 26.55 -12.61 -4.01
CA LEU A 232 26.73 -12.53 -5.44
C LEU A 232 25.56 -13.25 -6.14
N ASP A 233 25.05 -12.67 -7.22
CA ASP A 233 24.06 -13.31 -8.10
C ASP A 233 24.68 -14.50 -8.89
N ALA A 234 23.86 -15.16 -9.69
CA ALA A 234 24.31 -16.29 -10.52
C ALA A 234 25.42 -15.91 -11.52
N ASN A 235 25.53 -14.63 -11.88
CA ASN A 235 26.57 -14.10 -12.76
C ASN A 235 27.85 -13.65 -12.01
N GLY A 236 27.86 -13.79 -10.67
CA GLY A 236 28.98 -13.39 -9.82
C GLY A 236 29.05 -11.89 -9.54
N LYS A 237 27.98 -11.14 -9.73
CA LYS A 237 27.91 -9.70 -9.39
C LYS A 237 27.39 -9.49 -7.99
N PRO A 238 27.94 -8.56 -7.19
CA PRO A 238 27.39 -8.18 -5.90
C PRO A 238 25.95 -7.70 -6.04
N VAL A 239 25.07 -8.20 -5.17
CA VAL A 239 23.65 -7.88 -5.21
C VAL A 239 23.37 -6.60 -4.45
N THR A 240 22.86 -5.61 -5.15
CA THR A 240 22.30 -4.37 -4.59
C THR A 240 20.91 -4.19 -5.15
N ILE A 241 19.93 -3.94 -4.28
CA ILE A 241 18.53 -3.70 -4.63
C ILE A 241 18.18 -2.28 -4.24
N GLU A 242 17.70 -1.48 -5.19
CA GLU A 242 17.18 -0.14 -4.91
C GLU A 242 15.72 -0.21 -4.50
N PHE A 243 15.39 0.32 -3.32
CA PHE A 243 14.01 0.55 -2.89
C PHE A 243 13.62 2.00 -3.13
N LEU A 244 12.72 2.23 -4.07
CA LEU A 244 12.22 3.55 -4.40
C LEU A 244 11.13 3.98 -3.42
N LEU A 245 11.32 5.12 -2.74
CA LEU A 245 10.45 5.61 -1.68
C LEU A 245 10.10 7.09 -1.89
N ALA A 246 8.82 7.46 -1.68
CA ALA A 246 8.38 8.86 -1.64
C ALA A 246 8.01 9.33 -0.22
N GLN A 247 7.54 8.42 0.62
CA GLN A 247 7.02 8.73 1.96
C GLN A 247 8.07 8.46 3.03
N THR A 248 8.49 9.49 3.73
CA THR A 248 9.52 9.41 4.79
C THR A 248 9.13 8.45 5.92
N GLU A 249 7.83 8.37 6.23
CA GLU A 249 7.30 7.54 7.31
C GLU A 249 7.54 6.04 7.11
N PHE A 250 7.68 5.59 5.87
CA PHE A 250 7.95 4.19 5.54
C PHE A 250 9.42 3.79 5.72
N GLU A 251 10.35 4.75 5.80
CA GLU A 251 11.77 4.43 5.99
C GLU A 251 11.99 3.59 7.25
N ARG A 252 11.29 3.90 8.34
CA ARG A 252 11.35 3.12 9.59
C ARG A 252 10.92 1.66 9.44
N VAL A 253 10.10 1.35 8.43
CA VAL A 253 9.65 -0.02 8.11
C VAL A 253 10.71 -0.76 7.30
N LEU A 254 11.44 -0.04 6.45
CA LEU A 254 12.49 -0.61 5.61
C LEU A 254 13.78 -0.89 6.38
N LEU A 255 14.10 -0.15 7.45
CA LEU A 255 15.36 -0.33 8.18
C LEU A 255 15.54 -1.73 8.79
N PRO A 256 14.53 -2.34 9.44
CA PRO A 256 14.62 -3.73 9.89
C PRO A 256 14.77 -4.72 8.75
N TYR A 257 14.05 -4.51 7.65
CA TYR A 257 14.15 -5.32 6.44
C TYR A 257 15.55 -5.22 5.82
N LYS A 258 16.09 -4.01 5.70
CA LYS A 258 17.47 -3.78 5.25
C LYS A 258 18.48 -4.55 6.10
N ARG A 259 18.33 -4.54 7.42
CA ARG A 259 19.20 -5.30 8.32
C ARG A 259 19.15 -6.79 8.01
N ASN A 260 17.95 -7.36 7.89
CA ASN A 260 17.78 -8.78 7.60
C ASN A 260 18.36 -9.19 6.22
N LEU A 261 18.29 -8.31 5.22
CA LEU A 261 18.94 -8.49 3.92
C LEU A 261 20.46 -8.45 4.04
N ASN A 262 20.99 -7.46 4.78
CA ASN A 262 22.43 -7.32 5.00
C ASN A 262 23.04 -8.52 5.75
N ASP A 263 22.29 -9.16 6.65
CA ASP A 263 22.71 -10.41 7.32
C ASP A 263 23.01 -11.55 6.33
N LEU A 264 22.43 -11.49 5.12
CA LEU A 264 22.73 -12.41 4.02
C LEU A 264 23.62 -11.78 2.94
N GLY A 265 24.24 -10.63 3.21
CA GLY A 265 25.13 -9.94 2.27
C GLY A 265 24.44 -9.23 1.12
N ILE A 266 23.11 -9.06 1.16
CA ILE A 266 22.32 -8.32 0.16
C ILE A 266 22.22 -6.87 0.60
N GLU A 267 22.68 -5.93 -0.24
CA GLU A 267 22.57 -4.50 0.03
C GLU A 267 21.20 -3.96 -0.42
N LEU A 268 20.51 -3.26 0.47
CA LEU A 268 19.29 -2.51 0.14
C LEU A 268 19.60 -1.00 0.17
N GLU A 269 19.49 -0.35 -0.98
CA GLU A 269 19.59 1.11 -1.08
C GLU A 269 18.20 1.75 -1.02
N ILE A 270 17.94 2.54 0.01
CA ILE A 270 16.67 3.28 0.13
C ILE A 270 16.80 4.60 -0.64
N ARG A 271 16.16 4.68 -1.80
CA ARG A 271 16.16 5.84 -2.68
C ARG A 271 14.93 6.69 -2.47
N ARG A 272 15.04 7.70 -1.62
CA ARG A 272 13.97 8.67 -1.41
C ARG A 272 13.95 9.75 -2.47
N VAL A 273 12.78 9.98 -3.07
CA VAL A 273 12.54 11.00 -4.09
C VAL A 273 11.25 11.77 -3.78
N ASP A 274 11.03 12.91 -4.41
CA ASP A 274 9.74 13.60 -4.33
C ASP A 274 8.64 12.84 -5.09
N VAL A 275 7.37 13.18 -4.82
CA VAL A 275 6.21 12.47 -5.38
C VAL A 275 6.19 12.52 -6.92
N SER A 276 6.60 13.64 -7.52
CA SER A 276 6.60 13.78 -8.99
C SER A 276 7.64 12.86 -9.63
N GLN A 277 8.84 12.80 -9.07
CA GLN A 277 9.89 11.87 -9.49
C GLN A 277 9.47 10.41 -9.25
N TYR A 278 8.87 10.11 -8.10
CA TYR A 278 8.34 8.78 -7.78
C TYR A 278 7.36 8.30 -8.85
N ILE A 279 6.36 9.11 -9.17
CA ILE A 279 5.37 8.77 -10.20
C ILE A 279 6.01 8.61 -11.58
N ASN A 280 6.97 9.47 -11.95
CA ASN A 280 7.66 9.37 -13.23
C ASN A 280 8.48 8.07 -13.33
N ARG A 281 9.19 7.70 -12.26
CA ARG A 281 9.98 6.46 -12.21
C ARG A 281 9.10 5.22 -12.24
N ILE A 282 7.95 5.23 -11.56
CA ILE A 282 6.96 4.14 -11.66
C ILE A 282 6.46 4.00 -13.10
N ARG A 283 6.09 5.10 -13.75
CA ARG A 283 5.59 5.10 -15.14
C ARG A 283 6.63 4.59 -16.14
N SER A 284 7.89 4.96 -15.96
CA SER A 284 9.02 4.47 -16.77
C SER A 284 9.54 3.10 -16.33
N ARG A 285 9.02 2.54 -15.20
CA ARG A 285 9.45 1.26 -14.61
C ARG A 285 10.92 1.27 -14.18
N ASP A 286 11.43 2.41 -13.78
CA ASP A 286 12.79 2.61 -13.31
C ASP A 286 12.88 2.49 -11.79
N PHE A 287 12.83 1.28 -11.31
CA PHE A 287 12.99 0.88 -9.89
C PHE A 287 13.28 -0.62 -9.83
N ASP A 288 13.81 -1.09 -8.70
CA ASP A 288 13.90 -2.53 -8.42
C ASP A 288 12.77 -2.95 -7.48
N MET A 289 12.59 -2.24 -6.38
CA MET A 289 11.47 -2.40 -5.45
C MET A 289 10.82 -1.05 -5.14
N LEU A 290 9.57 -1.07 -4.74
CA LEU A 290 8.85 0.11 -4.25
C LEU A 290 7.77 -0.28 -3.21
#